data_ceba4a14fccde9ef6a4d79240a23474b
#
_entry.id   ceba4a14fccde9ef6a4d79240a23474b
#
_cell.length_a   1.000
_cell.length_b   1.000
_cell.length_c   1.000
_cell.angle_alpha   90.00
_cell.angle_beta   90.00
_cell.angle_gamma   90.00
#
_symmetry.space_group_name_H-M   'P 1'
#
loop_
_entity.id
_entity.type
_entity.pdbx_description
1 polymer ?
#
loop_
_entity_poly.entity_id
_entity_poly.type
_entity_poly.pdbx_seq_one_letter_code
_entity_poly.pdbx_strand_id
1 'polypeptide(L)'
;MMIPEAVTDLFPATPSQGMNRSADQVRLTCRVYVDSGRVSEEGLESIIRLFNLGKAKGYSFDQTGALVDYSGATLSRLFAGKYEGALDKVVKQIDSYLELERERERMRSDRFIENSVWKRIENLCNFALIRNTPVMLIGPTQIGKSKCLEEYARRSNKQVCYIRIPAAPTMKLVVAAFADAVGVTSSISVDDARQRVAKAVGRNTLLIIDELHELVMSAGKGTAMKCIEWIREIWDKSKCGLVLCGTRAMKDDLIDDVKMKGWLVQIEERCQRVMTLPNRLPLEDILLAAEAYGIKGSTVCVEGLLAKIKMNRLTSCLALTASWCNGNNHAKEKHPKNWESFRAVYKAQFEED
;
A
#
# COMPACT_ATOMS: atom_id res chain seq x y z
N MET A 1 8.44 18.83 -14.23
CA MET A 1 9.57 18.10 -13.64
C MET A 1 8.95 17.06 -12.72
N MET A 2 8.83 15.81 -13.22
CA MET A 2 8.09 14.72 -12.57
C MET A 2 8.92 14.21 -11.40
N ILE A 3 8.32 14.19 -10.21
CA ILE A 3 8.86 13.54 -9.02
C ILE A 3 8.46 12.06 -9.13
N PRO A 4 9.40 11.10 -9.06
CA PRO A 4 9.04 9.69 -9.12
C PRO A 4 8.32 9.26 -7.85
N GLU A 5 7.10 8.73 -8.01
CA GLU A 5 6.38 8.00 -6.99
C GLU A 5 7.07 6.67 -6.66
N ALA A 6 7.06 6.35 -5.36
CA ALA A 6 7.20 5.03 -4.79
C ALA A 6 8.53 4.29 -4.96
N VAL A 7 9.49 4.60 -4.10
CA VAL A 7 10.61 3.71 -3.75
C VAL A 7 10.46 3.17 -2.31
N THR A 8 9.25 3.03 -1.81
CA THR A 8 9.03 2.68 -0.40
C THR A 8 8.89 1.20 -0.09
N ASP A 9 8.84 0.28 -1.09
CA ASP A 9 8.52 -1.12 -0.82
C ASP A 9 9.48 -2.16 -1.44
N LEU A 10 10.73 -1.80 -1.76
CA LEU A 10 11.62 -2.71 -2.52
C LEU A 10 12.67 -3.47 -1.68
N PHE A 11 12.73 -3.30 -0.36
CA PHE A 11 13.72 -4.04 0.44
C PHE A 11 13.12 -4.55 1.74
N PRO A 12 13.13 -5.89 1.99
CA PRO A 12 12.87 -6.42 3.32
C PRO A 12 13.97 -5.92 4.26
N ALA A 13 13.56 -5.28 5.34
CA ALA A 13 14.46 -4.76 6.37
C ALA A 13 15.19 -5.91 7.08
N THR A 14 16.40 -6.24 6.64
CA THR A 14 17.38 -6.83 7.54
C THR A 14 17.73 -5.75 8.58
N PRO A 15 17.62 -6.03 9.90
CA PRO A 15 17.96 -5.04 10.91
C PRO A 15 19.44 -4.68 10.77
N SER A 16 19.70 -3.47 10.27
CA SER A 16 21.06 -2.98 10.13
C SER A 16 21.63 -2.70 11.52
N GLN A 17 22.87 -3.14 11.75
CA GLN A 17 23.60 -3.01 13.01
C GLN A 17 23.75 -1.57 13.54
N GLY A 18 23.22 -0.54 12.88
CA GLY A 18 23.45 0.86 13.22
C GLY A 18 22.38 1.56 14.06
N MET A 19 21.12 1.11 14.08
CA MET A 19 20.04 1.78 14.83
C MET A 19 19.71 1.13 16.19
N ASN A 20 20.66 0.41 16.79
CA ASN A 20 20.48 -0.27 18.08
C ASN A 20 20.44 0.67 19.31
N ARG A 21 20.67 1.98 19.11
CA ARG A 21 20.61 2.97 20.18
C ARG A 21 19.16 3.28 20.56
N SER A 22 18.96 3.69 21.85
CA SER A 22 17.69 4.28 22.25
C SER A 22 17.64 5.76 21.86
N ALA A 23 16.42 6.33 21.74
CA ALA A 23 16.25 7.76 21.52
C ALA A 23 16.95 8.61 22.60
N ASP A 24 16.93 8.14 23.85
CA ASP A 24 17.57 8.82 24.97
C ASP A 24 19.10 8.82 24.84
N GLN A 25 19.69 7.73 24.38
CA GLN A 25 21.12 7.66 24.08
C GLN A 25 21.53 8.64 22.97
N VAL A 26 20.71 8.73 21.90
CA VAL A 26 20.96 9.69 20.82
C VAL A 26 20.78 11.12 21.30
N ARG A 27 19.76 11.39 22.11
CA ARG A 27 19.55 12.70 22.75
C ARG A 27 20.76 13.12 23.57
N LEU A 28 21.27 12.21 24.41
CA LEU A 28 22.45 12.47 25.26
C LEU A 28 23.69 12.78 24.40
N THR A 29 23.95 12.00 23.36
CA THR A 29 25.11 12.24 22.48
C THR A 29 24.99 13.51 21.64
N CYS A 30 23.79 13.87 21.17
CA CYS A 30 23.54 15.07 20.37
C CYS A 30 23.46 16.36 21.23
N ARG A 31 23.36 16.24 22.56
CA ARG A 31 23.35 17.38 23.49
C ARG A 31 24.56 18.28 23.30
N VAL A 32 25.71 17.73 22.93
CA VAL A 32 26.93 18.47 22.61
C VAL A 32 26.72 19.59 21.58
N TYR A 33 25.77 19.44 20.68
CA TYR A 33 25.47 20.45 19.67
C TYR A 33 24.75 21.67 20.27
N VAL A 34 23.89 21.44 21.26
CA VAL A 34 23.21 22.51 22.00
C VAL A 34 24.19 23.21 22.95
N ASP A 35 24.96 22.43 23.70
CA ASP A 35 25.93 22.95 24.68
C ASP A 35 27.01 23.78 24.00
N SER A 36 27.34 23.47 22.76
CA SER A 36 28.28 24.26 21.93
C SER A 36 27.64 25.44 21.18
N GLY A 37 26.33 25.66 21.34
CA GLY A 37 25.59 26.73 20.65
C GLY A 37 25.41 26.52 19.15
N ARG A 38 25.68 25.30 18.63
CA ARG A 38 25.60 25.00 17.19
C ARG A 38 24.21 24.63 16.72
N VAL A 39 23.31 24.26 17.63
CA VAL A 39 21.91 23.88 17.35
C VAL A 39 21.03 24.36 18.50
N SER A 40 19.81 24.79 18.20
CA SER A 40 18.80 25.10 19.23
C SER A 40 18.21 23.81 19.84
N GLU A 41 17.50 23.94 20.98
CA GLU A 41 16.74 22.83 21.55
C GLU A 41 15.71 22.25 20.55
N GLU A 42 15.07 23.14 19.78
CA GLU A 42 14.11 22.72 18.73
C GLU A 42 14.80 21.90 17.63
N GLY A 43 16.00 22.31 17.20
CA GLY A 43 16.78 21.58 16.23
C GLY A 43 17.26 20.22 16.75
N LEU A 44 17.58 20.11 18.05
CA LEU A 44 17.87 18.83 18.69
C LEU A 44 16.63 17.92 18.65
N GLU A 45 15.44 18.45 18.95
CA GLU A 45 14.20 17.68 18.87
C GLU A 45 13.93 17.16 17.44
N SER A 46 14.24 17.94 16.42
CA SER A 46 14.10 17.52 15.03
C SER A 46 15.03 16.37 14.68
N ILE A 47 16.29 16.40 15.15
CA ILE A 47 17.25 15.31 14.98
C ILE A 47 16.72 14.03 15.64
N ILE A 48 16.19 14.13 16.87
CA ILE A 48 15.63 12.98 17.60
C ILE A 48 14.39 12.42 16.91
N ARG A 49 13.50 13.29 16.39
CA ARG A 49 12.31 12.86 15.64
C ARG A 49 12.68 12.09 14.38
N LEU A 50 13.68 12.55 13.60
CA LEU A 50 14.16 11.83 12.42
C LEU A 50 14.72 10.45 12.81
N PHE A 51 15.51 10.36 13.89
CA PHE A 51 16.01 9.08 14.38
C PHE A 51 14.88 8.11 14.75
N ASN A 52 13.88 8.60 15.50
CA ASN A 52 12.73 7.79 15.91
C ASN A 52 11.90 7.33 14.70
N LEU A 53 11.72 8.18 13.71
CA LEU A 53 11.02 7.84 12.48
C LEU A 53 11.75 6.74 11.70
N GLY A 54 13.06 6.86 11.51
CA GLY A 54 13.86 5.81 10.86
C GLY A 54 13.80 4.48 11.62
N LYS A 55 13.89 4.54 12.96
CA LYS A 55 13.79 3.36 13.81
C LYS A 55 12.41 2.70 13.75
N ALA A 56 11.34 3.48 13.80
CA ALA A 56 9.96 2.98 13.74
C ALA A 56 9.65 2.32 12.38
N LYS A 57 10.24 2.85 11.29
CA LYS A 57 10.11 2.26 9.94
C LYS A 57 11.11 1.12 9.68
N GLY A 58 12.00 0.79 10.60
CA GLY A 58 13.03 -0.23 10.42
C GLY A 58 14.12 0.13 9.40
N TYR A 59 14.31 1.42 9.12
CA TYR A 59 15.25 1.90 8.11
C TYR A 59 16.71 1.84 8.60
N SER A 60 17.63 1.59 7.64
CA SER A 60 19.06 1.77 7.86
C SER A 60 19.43 3.27 7.92
N PHE A 61 20.67 3.57 8.32
CA PHE A 61 21.17 4.94 8.23
C PHE A 61 21.18 5.48 6.79
N ASP A 62 21.47 4.63 5.79
CA ASP A 62 21.45 5.03 4.39
C ASP A 62 20.02 5.34 3.92
N GLN A 63 19.05 4.49 4.28
CA GLN A 63 17.64 4.73 3.98
C GLN A 63 17.11 5.97 4.69
N THR A 64 17.46 6.17 5.97
CA THR A 64 17.07 7.38 6.70
C THR A 64 17.75 8.63 6.14
N GLY A 65 19.01 8.51 5.70
CA GLY A 65 19.76 9.59 5.07
C GLY A 65 19.15 10.03 3.75
N ALA A 66 18.72 9.08 2.93
CA ALA A 66 18.04 9.36 1.67
C ALA A 66 16.77 10.20 1.82
N LEU A 67 16.09 10.12 2.98
CA LEU A 67 14.90 10.95 3.27
C LEU A 67 15.21 12.45 3.35
N VAL A 68 16.43 12.78 3.73
CA VAL A 68 16.88 14.16 4.00
C VAL A 68 18.08 14.57 3.14
N ASP A 69 18.30 13.87 2.04
CA ASP A 69 19.38 14.11 1.07
C ASP A 69 20.81 14.05 1.65
N TYR A 70 21.02 13.17 2.65
CA TYR A 70 22.31 12.93 3.26
C TYR A 70 22.71 11.45 3.19
N SER A 71 24.03 11.19 3.21
CA SER A 71 24.52 9.82 3.29
C SER A 71 24.31 9.19 4.67
N GLY A 72 24.17 7.87 4.75
CA GLY A 72 24.08 7.15 6.03
C GLY A 72 25.28 7.39 6.94
N ALA A 73 26.48 7.59 6.38
CA ALA A 73 27.68 7.95 7.13
C ALA A 73 27.53 9.33 7.80
N THR A 74 26.90 10.29 7.12
CA THR A 74 26.58 11.62 7.70
C THR A 74 25.61 11.47 8.86
N LEU A 75 24.52 10.72 8.70
CA LEU A 75 23.56 10.50 9.78
C LEU A 75 24.15 9.73 10.97
N SER A 76 24.99 8.75 10.70
CA SER A 76 25.69 8.02 11.76
C SER A 76 26.54 8.95 12.61
N ARG A 77 27.28 9.90 11.99
CA ARG A 77 28.04 10.93 12.71
C ARG A 77 27.13 11.92 13.42
N LEU A 78 26.03 12.32 12.79
CA LEU A 78 25.05 13.24 13.39
C LEU A 78 24.48 12.65 14.69
N PHE A 79 23.95 11.44 14.63
CA PHE A 79 23.35 10.77 15.81
C PHE A 79 24.39 10.34 16.86
N ALA A 80 25.67 10.33 16.50
CA ALA A 80 26.77 10.10 17.44
C ALA A 80 27.30 11.39 18.09
N GLY A 81 26.76 12.56 17.77
CA GLY A 81 27.26 13.83 18.27
C GLY A 81 28.62 14.26 17.68
N LYS A 82 29.03 13.67 16.56
CA LYS A 82 30.37 13.82 15.94
C LYS A 82 30.32 14.50 14.57
N TYR A 83 29.22 15.13 14.21
CA TYR A 83 29.12 15.83 12.95
C TYR A 83 29.71 17.24 13.05
N GLU A 84 30.69 17.51 12.20
CA GLU A 84 31.46 18.78 12.21
C GLU A 84 30.99 19.79 11.15
N GLY A 85 30.13 19.35 10.19
CA GLY A 85 29.64 20.21 9.11
C GLY A 85 28.61 21.25 9.56
N ALA A 86 27.96 21.92 8.59
CA ALA A 86 26.96 22.94 8.82
C ALA A 86 25.66 22.33 9.37
N LEU A 87 25.51 22.29 10.70
CA LEU A 87 24.35 21.71 11.39
C LEU A 87 23.04 22.41 11.03
N ASP A 88 23.05 23.75 10.90
CA ASP A 88 21.84 24.51 10.53
C ASP A 88 21.25 24.04 9.21
N LYS A 89 22.10 23.70 8.23
CA LYS A 89 21.62 23.16 6.96
C LYS A 89 20.98 21.78 7.11
N VAL A 90 21.60 20.91 7.93
CA VAL A 90 21.08 19.57 8.18
C VAL A 90 19.75 19.65 8.92
N VAL A 91 19.65 20.44 9.97
CA VAL A 91 18.43 20.64 10.76
C VAL A 91 17.31 21.20 9.88
N LYS A 92 17.59 22.21 9.05
CA LYS A 92 16.61 22.77 8.13
C LYS A 92 16.07 21.74 7.14
N GLN A 93 16.93 20.86 6.63
CA GLN A 93 16.51 19.77 5.72
C GLN A 93 15.65 18.74 6.47
N ILE A 94 16.04 18.42 7.69
CA ILE A 94 15.26 17.55 8.58
C ILE A 94 13.88 18.14 8.85
N ASP A 95 13.80 19.41 9.21
CA ASP A 95 12.54 20.11 9.49
C ASP A 95 11.62 20.12 8.27
N SER A 96 12.16 20.45 7.10
CA SER A 96 11.41 20.44 5.84
C SER A 96 10.83 19.06 5.55
N TYR A 97 11.61 18.01 5.74
CA TYR A 97 11.15 16.64 5.57
C TYR A 97 10.08 16.24 6.60
N LEU A 98 10.30 16.55 7.88
CA LEU A 98 9.35 16.23 8.95
C LEU A 98 8.02 16.98 8.79
N GLU A 99 8.05 18.21 8.27
CA GLU A 99 6.85 18.97 7.97
C GLU A 99 6.08 18.34 6.80
N LEU A 100 6.77 17.99 5.72
CA LEU A 100 6.19 17.27 4.59
C LEU A 100 5.59 15.93 5.03
N GLU A 101 6.27 15.18 5.89
CA GLU A 101 5.76 13.88 6.38
C GLU A 101 4.52 14.07 7.27
N ARG A 102 4.47 15.12 8.10
CA ARG A 102 3.25 15.49 8.85
C ARG A 102 2.10 15.85 7.94
N GLU A 103 2.36 16.58 6.86
CA GLU A 103 1.33 16.89 5.86
C GLU A 103 0.86 15.62 5.16
N ARG A 104 1.79 14.74 4.78
CA ARG A 104 1.46 13.43 4.21
C ARG A 104 0.62 12.58 5.18
N GLU A 105 0.96 12.55 6.46
CA GLU A 105 0.19 11.84 7.48
C GLU A 105 -1.21 12.44 7.67
N ARG A 106 -1.34 13.77 7.63
CA ARG A 106 -2.65 14.44 7.64
C ARG A 106 -3.49 14.12 6.42
N MET A 107 -2.85 13.97 5.25
CA MET A 107 -3.50 13.63 3.99
C MET A 107 -3.73 12.13 3.82
N ARG A 108 -2.97 11.28 4.51
CA ARG A 108 -3.17 9.83 4.48
C ARG A 108 -4.51 9.51 5.13
N SER A 109 -5.43 9.05 4.31
CA SER A 109 -6.66 8.44 4.78
C SER A 109 -6.40 6.98 5.20
N ASP A 110 -5.57 6.75 6.21
CA ASP A 110 -5.23 5.39 6.67
C ASP A 110 -6.37 4.72 7.43
N ARG A 111 -7.53 5.37 7.53
CA ARG A 111 -8.71 4.72 8.06
C ARG A 111 -9.21 3.67 7.08
N PHE A 112 -9.08 2.43 7.49
CA PHE A 112 -9.76 1.35 6.80
C PHE A 112 -11.26 1.39 7.13
N ILE A 113 -12.10 1.42 6.09
CA ILE A 113 -13.56 1.52 6.24
C ILE A 113 -14.16 0.19 5.84
N GLU A 114 -14.81 -0.47 6.79
CA GLU A 114 -15.46 -1.78 6.59
C GLU A 114 -16.81 -1.60 5.88
N ASN A 115 -16.74 -1.27 4.61
CA ASN A 115 -17.86 -1.07 3.74
C ASN A 115 -18.40 -2.38 3.12
N SER A 116 -19.39 -2.29 2.24
CA SER A 116 -19.98 -3.47 1.60
C SER A 116 -18.98 -4.22 0.70
N VAL A 117 -18.02 -3.52 0.09
CA VAL A 117 -16.94 -4.11 -0.71
C VAL A 117 -16.03 -4.96 0.17
N TRP A 118 -15.62 -4.43 1.33
CA TRP A 118 -14.85 -5.18 2.31
C TRP A 118 -15.57 -6.46 2.73
N LYS A 119 -16.82 -6.36 3.17
CA LYS A 119 -17.60 -7.53 3.63
C LYS A 119 -17.72 -8.62 2.57
N ARG A 120 -17.88 -8.23 1.31
CA ARG A 120 -17.90 -9.17 0.18
C ARG A 120 -16.56 -9.86 -0.02
N ILE A 121 -15.46 -9.11 -0.01
CA ILE A 121 -14.10 -9.64 -0.20
C ILE A 121 -13.71 -10.53 0.98
N GLU A 122 -13.96 -10.12 2.21
CA GLU A 122 -13.73 -10.91 3.41
C GLU A 122 -14.47 -12.26 3.35
N ASN A 123 -15.75 -12.25 2.99
CA ASN A 123 -16.54 -13.47 2.83
C ASN A 123 -15.99 -14.38 1.72
N LEU A 124 -15.50 -13.81 0.61
CA LEU A 124 -14.90 -14.57 -0.47
C LEU A 124 -13.58 -15.21 -0.04
N CYS A 125 -12.71 -14.47 0.63
CA CYS A 125 -11.44 -14.95 1.17
C CYS A 125 -11.66 -16.07 2.21
N ASN A 126 -12.61 -15.88 3.12
CA ASN A 126 -12.99 -16.89 4.10
C ASN A 126 -13.54 -18.15 3.42
N PHE A 127 -14.36 -18.01 2.39
CA PHE A 127 -14.86 -19.14 1.61
C PHE A 127 -13.72 -19.93 0.96
N ALA A 128 -12.79 -19.25 0.28
CA ALA A 128 -11.64 -19.87 -0.36
C ALA A 128 -10.76 -20.63 0.64
N LEU A 129 -10.50 -20.01 1.79
CA LEU A 129 -9.67 -20.58 2.86
C LEU A 129 -10.31 -21.79 3.51
N ILE A 130 -11.61 -21.74 3.85
CA ILE A 130 -12.32 -22.83 4.53
C ILE A 130 -12.53 -24.03 3.60
N ARG A 131 -12.82 -23.75 2.32
CA ARG A 131 -13.09 -24.82 1.33
C ARG A 131 -11.84 -25.32 0.63
N ASN A 132 -10.69 -24.66 0.82
CA ASN A 132 -9.45 -24.98 0.09
C ASN A 132 -9.67 -24.98 -1.42
N THR A 133 -10.31 -23.94 -1.93
CA THR A 133 -10.76 -23.89 -3.32
C THR A 133 -10.36 -22.59 -3.99
N PRO A 134 -10.17 -22.57 -5.31
CA PRO A 134 -9.99 -21.34 -6.05
C PRO A 134 -11.29 -20.55 -6.14
N VAL A 135 -11.16 -19.25 -6.02
CA VAL A 135 -12.22 -18.27 -6.24
C VAL A 135 -11.69 -17.11 -7.08
N MET A 136 -12.57 -16.41 -7.78
CA MET A 136 -12.19 -15.27 -8.61
C MET A 136 -12.91 -14.02 -8.14
N LEU A 137 -12.15 -12.93 -8.02
CA LEU A 137 -12.63 -11.58 -7.69
C LEU A 137 -12.41 -10.66 -8.87
N ILE A 138 -13.49 -10.15 -9.46
CA ILE A 138 -13.43 -9.24 -10.59
C ILE A 138 -14.09 -7.92 -10.22
N GLY A 139 -13.45 -6.80 -10.53
CA GLY A 139 -14.06 -5.50 -10.27
C GLY A 139 -13.30 -4.35 -10.93
N PRO A 140 -13.95 -3.18 -11.01
CA PRO A 140 -13.33 -2.01 -11.60
C PRO A 140 -12.09 -1.56 -10.83
N THR A 141 -11.21 -0.80 -11.48
CA THR A 141 -10.10 -0.14 -10.84
C THR A 141 -10.59 0.87 -9.80
N GLN A 142 -9.79 1.08 -8.75
CA GLN A 142 -10.04 2.09 -7.71
C GLN A 142 -11.32 1.88 -6.87
N ILE A 143 -11.89 0.67 -6.83
CA ILE A 143 -12.99 0.34 -5.93
C ILE A 143 -12.54 -0.12 -4.55
N GLY A 144 -11.22 -0.29 -4.36
CA GLY A 144 -10.63 -0.68 -3.07
C GLY A 144 -10.26 -2.16 -2.95
N LYS A 145 -10.22 -2.94 -4.05
CA LYS A 145 -9.90 -4.38 -4.03
C LYS A 145 -8.57 -4.67 -3.31
N SER A 146 -7.48 -4.12 -3.82
CA SER A 146 -6.13 -4.35 -3.28
C SER A 146 -6.04 -4.00 -1.80
N LYS A 147 -6.53 -2.82 -1.40
CA LYS A 147 -6.55 -2.40 0.01
C LYS A 147 -7.35 -3.36 0.90
N CYS A 148 -8.48 -3.89 0.43
CA CYS A 148 -9.26 -4.89 1.15
C CYS A 148 -8.51 -6.23 1.25
N LEU A 149 -7.87 -6.68 0.18
CA LEU A 149 -7.11 -7.95 0.18
C LEU A 149 -5.87 -7.88 1.09
N GLU A 150 -5.12 -6.77 1.03
CA GLU A 150 -4.00 -6.50 1.94
C GLU A 150 -4.44 -6.44 3.40
N GLU A 151 -5.55 -5.75 3.68
CA GLU A 151 -6.10 -5.64 5.03
C GLU A 151 -6.59 -7.00 5.54
N TYR A 152 -7.19 -7.83 4.67
CA TYR A 152 -7.56 -9.19 5.04
C TYR A 152 -6.33 -10.02 5.41
N ALA A 153 -5.26 -9.96 4.62
CA ALA A 153 -4.01 -10.65 4.89
C ALA A 153 -3.38 -10.18 6.22
N ARG A 154 -3.39 -8.85 6.46
CA ARG A 154 -2.85 -8.25 7.68
C ARG A 154 -3.60 -8.65 8.95
N ARG A 155 -4.95 -8.76 8.87
CA ARG A 155 -5.80 -9.11 10.03
C ARG A 155 -5.88 -10.61 10.27
N SER A 156 -5.50 -11.42 9.28
CA SER A 156 -5.64 -12.86 9.39
C SER A 156 -4.61 -13.45 10.35
N ASN A 157 -5.07 -14.25 11.32
CA ASN A 157 -4.23 -15.08 12.18
C ASN A 157 -3.79 -16.39 11.52
N LYS A 158 -4.22 -16.62 10.28
CA LYS A 158 -3.94 -17.82 9.48
C LYS A 158 -2.82 -17.52 8.49
N GLN A 159 -2.24 -18.55 7.90
CA GLN A 159 -1.23 -18.38 6.86
C GLN A 159 -1.89 -17.83 5.59
N VAL A 160 -1.86 -16.51 5.43
CA VAL A 160 -2.35 -15.80 4.24
C VAL A 160 -1.16 -15.14 3.56
N CYS A 161 -0.93 -15.48 2.30
CA CYS A 161 0.13 -14.93 1.47
C CYS A 161 -0.50 -14.02 0.41
N TYR A 162 -0.28 -12.71 0.55
CA TYR A 162 -0.70 -11.72 -0.43
C TYR A 162 0.41 -11.51 -1.45
N ILE A 163 0.10 -11.73 -2.71
CA ILE A 163 1.02 -11.64 -3.85
C ILE A 163 0.44 -10.65 -4.84
N ARG A 164 1.16 -9.59 -5.11
CA ARG A 164 0.83 -8.67 -6.18
C ARG A 164 1.66 -8.99 -7.41
N ILE A 165 1.02 -9.22 -8.52
CA ILE A 165 1.73 -9.43 -9.79
C ILE A 165 2.41 -8.12 -10.20
N PRO A 166 3.72 -8.14 -10.46
CA PRO A 166 4.44 -6.93 -10.88
C PRO A 166 3.98 -6.46 -12.27
N ALA A 167 4.09 -5.16 -12.53
CA ALA A 167 3.93 -4.61 -13.87
C ALA A 167 5.01 -5.18 -14.81
N ALA A 168 4.65 -5.45 -16.08
CA ALA A 168 5.52 -6.09 -17.08
C ALA A 168 6.17 -7.39 -16.54
N PRO A 169 5.36 -8.39 -16.15
CA PRO A 169 5.82 -9.56 -15.41
C PRO A 169 6.67 -10.48 -16.27
N THR A 170 7.77 -10.93 -15.71
CA THR A 170 8.57 -12.06 -16.21
C THR A 170 8.45 -13.23 -15.25
N MET A 171 8.75 -14.46 -15.70
CA MET A 171 8.71 -15.62 -14.80
C MET A 171 9.57 -15.42 -13.55
N LYS A 172 10.75 -14.79 -13.70
CA LYS A 172 11.65 -14.50 -12.58
C LYS A 172 11.00 -13.54 -11.56
N LEU A 173 10.38 -12.46 -12.02
CA LEU A 173 9.73 -11.48 -11.14
C LEU A 173 8.51 -12.06 -10.43
N VAL A 174 7.70 -12.87 -11.14
CA VAL A 174 6.55 -13.53 -10.53
C VAL A 174 6.99 -14.53 -9.47
N VAL A 175 7.99 -15.37 -9.77
CA VAL A 175 8.54 -16.33 -8.79
C VAL A 175 9.13 -15.62 -7.58
N ALA A 176 9.81 -14.48 -7.77
CA ALA A 176 10.33 -13.68 -6.68
C ALA A 176 9.21 -13.14 -5.79
N ALA A 177 8.13 -12.58 -6.38
CA ALA A 177 6.98 -12.09 -5.61
C ALA A 177 6.31 -13.19 -4.77
N PHE A 178 6.20 -14.41 -5.32
CA PHE A 178 5.70 -15.55 -4.56
C PHE A 178 6.66 -15.97 -3.45
N ALA A 179 7.97 -16.02 -3.73
CA ALA A 179 8.99 -16.40 -2.76
C ALA A 179 8.98 -15.45 -1.56
N ASP A 180 8.91 -14.15 -1.81
CA ASP A 180 8.83 -13.12 -0.77
C ASP A 180 7.56 -13.27 0.07
N ALA A 181 6.40 -13.48 -0.56
CA ALA A 181 5.13 -13.66 0.14
C ALA A 181 5.04 -14.91 1.02
N VAL A 182 5.73 -15.99 0.64
CA VAL A 182 5.76 -17.23 1.44
C VAL A 182 6.99 -17.33 2.34
N GLY A 183 7.86 -16.32 2.35
CA GLY A 183 9.04 -16.22 3.23
C GLY A 183 10.19 -17.16 2.84
N VAL A 184 10.36 -17.47 1.54
CA VAL A 184 11.49 -18.27 1.05
C VAL A 184 12.48 -17.42 0.27
N THR A 185 13.75 -17.84 0.28
CA THR A 185 14.81 -17.11 -0.43
C THR A 185 14.65 -17.23 -1.95
N SER A 186 14.66 -16.08 -2.65
CA SER A 186 14.59 -15.99 -4.11
C SER A 186 15.96 -15.81 -4.80
N SER A 187 17.05 -15.68 -4.05
CA SER A 187 18.43 -15.47 -4.55
C SER A 187 19.10 -16.69 -5.17
N ILE A 188 18.33 -17.68 -5.58
CA ILE A 188 18.73 -18.94 -6.18
C ILE A 188 18.20 -19.03 -7.62
N SER A 189 18.39 -20.16 -8.28
CA SER A 189 17.80 -20.36 -9.62
C SER A 189 16.28 -20.24 -9.58
N VAL A 190 15.67 -19.82 -10.69
CA VAL A 190 14.19 -19.69 -10.79
C VAL A 190 13.51 -21.01 -10.50
N ASP A 191 14.09 -22.13 -10.97
CA ASP A 191 13.50 -23.46 -10.78
C ASP A 191 13.59 -23.94 -9.32
N ASP A 192 14.69 -23.67 -8.63
CA ASP A 192 14.83 -23.96 -7.21
C ASP A 192 13.85 -23.11 -6.38
N ALA A 193 13.71 -21.82 -6.71
CA ALA A 193 12.74 -20.93 -6.06
C ALA A 193 11.30 -21.45 -6.26
N ARG A 194 10.94 -21.86 -7.47
CA ARG A 194 9.62 -22.47 -7.77
C ARG A 194 9.36 -23.70 -6.90
N GLN A 195 10.34 -24.59 -6.77
CA GLN A 195 10.20 -25.79 -5.95
C GLN A 195 10.05 -25.46 -4.46
N ARG A 196 10.81 -24.47 -3.95
CA ARG A 196 10.71 -24.04 -2.56
C ARG A 196 9.35 -23.40 -2.26
N VAL A 197 8.87 -22.53 -3.15
CA VAL A 197 7.53 -21.97 -3.03
C VAL A 197 6.47 -23.07 -2.99
N ALA A 198 6.52 -24.03 -3.92
CA ALA A 198 5.56 -25.12 -3.96
C ALA A 198 5.58 -26.01 -2.70
N LYS A 199 6.74 -26.15 -2.03
CA LYS A 199 6.87 -26.88 -0.76
C LYS A 199 6.40 -26.07 0.45
N ALA A 200 6.53 -24.74 0.40
CA ALA A 200 6.14 -23.86 1.49
C ALA A 200 4.61 -23.65 1.57
N VAL A 201 3.92 -23.80 0.45
CA VAL A 201 2.45 -23.64 0.39
C VAL A 201 1.79 -24.96 0.79
N GLY A 202 1.08 -24.92 1.91
CA GLY A 202 0.32 -26.06 2.42
C GLY A 202 -1.20 -25.89 2.29
N ARG A 203 -1.95 -26.93 2.64
CA ARG A 203 -3.42 -26.93 2.56
C ARG A 203 -4.09 -25.85 3.42
N ASN A 204 -3.45 -25.44 4.52
CA ASN A 204 -3.98 -24.41 5.43
C ASN A 204 -3.59 -22.98 5.02
N THR A 205 -2.96 -22.83 3.85
CA THR A 205 -2.55 -21.54 3.29
C THR A 205 -3.66 -20.96 2.42
N LEU A 206 -3.84 -19.65 2.47
CA LEU A 206 -4.58 -18.90 1.46
C LEU A 206 -3.60 -18.10 0.62
N LEU A 207 -3.56 -18.38 -0.67
CA LEU A 207 -2.85 -17.53 -1.64
C LEU A 207 -3.82 -16.49 -2.19
N ILE A 208 -3.48 -15.22 -2.07
CA ILE A 208 -4.20 -14.10 -2.69
C ILE A 208 -3.31 -13.54 -3.78
N ILE A 209 -3.73 -13.67 -5.03
CA ILE A 209 -3.01 -13.18 -6.21
C ILE A 209 -3.76 -11.97 -6.73
N ASP A 210 -3.21 -10.79 -6.48
CA ASP A 210 -3.76 -9.52 -6.94
C ASP A 210 -3.12 -9.07 -8.26
N GLU A 211 -3.82 -8.22 -8.98
CA GLU A 211 -3.43 -7.69 -10.30
C GLU A 211 -3.16 -8.80 -11.35
N LEU A 212 -3.93 -9.90 -11.31
CA LEU A 212 -3.77 -11.03 -12.23
C LEU A 212 -3.82 -10.60 -13.71
N HIS A 213 -4.51 -9.50 -14.02
CA HIS A 213 -4.58 -8.95 -15.37
C HIS A 213 -3.21 -8.53 -15.94
N GLU A 214 -2.22 -8.20 -15.09
CA GLU A 214 -0.87 -7.90 -15.55
C GLU A 214 -0.22 -9.09 -16.26
N LEU A 215 -0.50 -10.32 -15.82
CA LEU A 215 -0.03 -11.52 -16.54
C LEU A 215 -0.63 -11.64 -17.92
N VAL A 216 -1.86 -11.21 -18.06
CA VAL A 216 -2.64 -11.40 -19.29
C VAL A 216 -2.36 -10.29 -20.29
N MET A 217 -2.26 -9.05 -19.83
CA MET A 217 -2.17 -7.85 -20.68
C MET A 217 -0.73 -7.40 -20.93
N SER A 218 0.15 -7.51 -19.94
CA SER A 218 1.49 -6.93 -19.98
C SER A 218 2.60 -7.96 -20.22
N ALA A 219 2.38 -9.23 -19.92
CA ALA A 219 3.35 -10.29 -20.20
C ALA A 219 3.29 -10.76 -21.67
N GLY A 220 4.44 -11.14 -22.23
CA GLY A 220 4.44 -11.88 -23.49
C GLY A 220 3.63 -13.20 -23.35
N LYS A 221 2.85 -13.57 -24.37
CA LYS A 221 1.94 -14.75 -24.35
C LYS A 221 2.56 -16.01 -23.75
N GLY A 222 3.79 -16.34 -24.13
CA GLY A 222 4.49 -17.52 -23.62
C GLY A 222 4.85 -17.42 -22.13
N THR A 223 5.14 -16.23 -21.64
CA THR A 223 5.41 -15.98 -20.21
C THR A 223 4.14 -16.06 -19.39
N ALA A 224 3.07 -15.43 -19.85
CA ALA A 224 1.77 -15.49 -19.22
C ALA A 224 1.32 -16.93 -18.98
N MET A 225 1.32 -17.76 -20.03
CA MET A 225 0.93 -19.17 -19.95
C MET A 225 1.77 -19.94 -18.92
N LYS A 226 3.11 -19.79 -18.96
CA LYS A 226 4.00 -20.49 -18.02
C LYS A 226 3.76 -20.10 -16.56
N CYS A 227 3.56 -18.79 -16.28
CA CYS A 227 3.27 -18.31 -14.94
C CYS A 227 1.96 -18.89 -14.41
N ILE A 228 0.97 -18.90 -15.23
CA ILE A 228 -0.38 -19.35 -14.92
C ILE A 228 -0.45 -20.87 -14.71
N GLU A 229 0.22 -21.65 -15.57
CA GLU A 229 0.35 -23.09 -15.37
C GLU A 229 1.09 -23.42 -14.08
N TRP A 230 2.12 -22.63 -13.73
CA TRP A 230 2.81 -22.79 -12.46
C TRP A 230 1.94 -22.45 -11.24
N ILE A 231 1.14 -21.38 -11.29
CA ILE A 231 0.18 -21.05 -10.24
C ILE A 231 -0.83 -22.21 -10.06
N ARG A 232 -1.32 -22.76 -11.18
CA ARG A 232 -2.20 -23.92 -11.14
C ARG A 232 -1.52 -25.13 -10.52
N GLU A 233 -0.27 -25.40 -10.89
CA GLU A 233 0.52 -26.51 -10.34
C GLU A 233 0.67 -26.39 -8.81
N ILE A 234 0.94 -25.18 -8.29
CA ILE A 234 1.01 -24.92 -6.84
C ILE A 234 -0.32 -25.33 -6.18
N TRP A 235 -1.45 -24.85 -6.73
CA TRP A 235 -2.77 -25.17 -6.18
C TRP A 235 -3.11 -26.66 -6.29
N ASP A 236 -2.82 -27.28 -7.43
CA ASP A 236 -3.10 -28.72 -7.65
C ASP A 236 -2.34 -29.60 -6.65
N LYS A 237 -1.10 -29.22 -6.29
CA LYS A 237 -0.26 -29.95 -5.34
C LYS A 237 -0.62 -29.66 -3.88
N SER A 238 -0.82 -28.40 -3.53
CA SER A 238 -1.04 -27.98 -2.15
C SER A 238 -2.47 -28.15 -1.68
N LYS A 239 -3.42 -28.04 -2.62
CA LYS A 239 -4.86 -27.93 -2.32
C LYS A 239 -5.15 -26.82 -1.32
N CYS A 240 -4.46 -25.69 -1.47
CA CYS A 240 -4.64 -24.46 -0.68
C CYS A 240 -5.89 -23.70 -1.10
N GLY A 241 -6.30 -22.73 -0.29
CA GLY A 241 -7.24 -21.69 -0.75
C GLY A 241 -6.55 -20.77 -1.76
N LEU A 242 -7.28 -20.33 -2.80
CA LEU A 242 -6.73 -19.48 -3.82
C LEU A 242 -7.72 -18.37 -4.21
N VAL A 243 -7.31 -17.12 -4.09
CA VAL A 243 -8.06 -15.95 -4.54
C VAL A 243 -7.34 -15.34 -5.74
N LEU A 244 -8.01 -15.31 -6.89
CA LEU A 244 -7.52 -14.69 -8.12
C LEU A 244 -8.23 -13.36 -8.32
N CYS A 245 -7.51 -12.23 -8.21
CA CYS A 245 -8.08 -10.90 -8.31
C CYS A 245 -7.61 -10.19 -9.58
N GLY A 246 -8.58 -9.64 -10.33
CA GLY A 246 -8.30 -8.91 -11.55
C GLY A 246 -9.34 -7.84 -11.87
N THR A 247 -9.12 -7.15 -12.99
CA THR A 247 -10.04 -6.15 -13.54
C THR A 247 -11.01 -6.79 -14.54
N ARG A 248 -12.08 -6.07 -14.89
CA ARG A 248 -12.99 -6.50 -15.98
C ARG A 248 -12.29 -6.53 -17.33
N ALA A 249 -11.38 -5.61 -17.59
CA ALA A 249 -10.58 -5.57 -18.80
C ALA A 249 -9.90 -6.91 -19.08
N MET A 250 -9.50 -7.65 -18.03
CA MET A 250 -8.98 -9.01 -18.20
C MET A 250 -9.92 -9.95 -18.97
N LYS A 251 -11.25 -9.76 -18.86
CA LYS A 251 -12.21 -10.55 -19.63
C LYS A 251 -12.48 -9.93 -21.01
N ASP A 252 -12.58 -8.60 -21.07
CA ASP A 252 -13.03 -7.87 -22.24
C ASP A 252 -11.92 -7.80 -23.32
N ASP A 253 -10.67 -7.55 -22.92
CA ASP A 253 -9.53 -7.41 -23.83
C ASP A 253 -9.01 -8.75 -24.39
N LEU A 254 -9.44 -9.88 -23.81
CA LEU A 254 -9.10 -11.22 -24.32
C LEU A 254 -10.06 -11.75 -25.39
N ILE A 255 -11.03 -10.95 -25.82
CA ILE A 255 -12.03 -11.38 -26.82
C ILE A 255 -11.36 -11.84 -28.11
N ASP A 256 -10.24 -11.22 -28.49
CA ASP A 256 -9.52 -11.52 -29.74
C ASP A 256 -8.44 -12.61 -29.59
N ASP A 257 -8.09 -13.04 -28.38
CA ASP A 257 -7.09 -14.10 -28.16
C ASP A 257 -7.74 -15.43 -27.72
N VAL A 258 -8.01 -16.29 -28.70
CA VAL A 258 -8.71 -17.58 -28.50
C VAL A 258 -8.02 -18.48 -27.46
N LYS A 259 -6.66 -18.49 -27.40
CA LYS A 259 -5.91 -19.35 -26.46
C LYS A 259 -5.97 -18.81 -25.02
N MET A 260 -5.78 -17.52 -24.85
CA MET A 260 -5.87 -16.88 -23.54
C MET A 260 -7.30 -16.89 -23.00
N LYS A 261 -8.28 -16.69 -23.88
CA LYS A 261 -9.71 -16.81 -23.54
C LYS A 261 -10.06 -18.24 -23.08
N GLY A 262 -9.64 -19.25 -23.83
CA GLY A 262 -9.86 -20.66 -23.43
C GLY A 262 -9.24 -20.98 -22.08
N TRP A 263 -8.11 -20.40 -21.79
CA TRP A 263 -7.43 -20.59 -20.51
C TRP A 263 -8.15 -19.89 -19.34
N LEU A 264 -8.61 -18.64 -19.52
CA LEU A 264 -9.42 -17.96 -18.49
C LEU A 264 -10.71 -18.71 -18.20
N VAL A 265 -11.37 -19.23 -19.22
CA VAL A 265 -12.55 -20.09 -19.05
C VAL A 265 -12.21 -21.31 -18.21
N GLN A 266 -11.09 -22.00 -18.48
CA GLN A 266 -10.68 -23.17 -17.68
C GLN A 266 -10.39 -22.83 -16.22
N ILE A 267 -9.85 -21.64 -15.91
CA ILE A 267 -9.68 -21.20 -14.52
C ILE A 267 -11.02 -20.85 -13.90
N GLU A 268 -11.86 -20.10 -14.63
CA GLU A 268 -13.18 -19.69 -14.14
C GLU A 268 -14.06 -20.93 -13.85
N GLU A 269 -14.02 -21.94 -14.70
CA GLU A 269 -14.71 -23.23 -14.48
C GLU A 269 -14.21 -24.01 -13.25
N ARG A 270 -12.94 -23.83 -12.86
CA ARG A 270 -12.39 -24.42 -11.65
C ARG A 270 -12.68 -23.60 -10.39
N CYS A 271 -12.98 -22.32 -10.54
CA CYS A 271 -13.37 -21.46 -9.44
C CYS A 271 -14.75 -21.84 -8.94
N GLN A 272 -14.86 -22.29 -7.68
CA GLN A 272 -16.17 -22.58 -7.09
C GLN A 272 -17.04 -21.34 -6.94
N ARG A 273 -16.42 -20.15 -6.95
CA ARG A 273 -17.13 -18.87 -6.85
C ARG A 273 -16.42 -17.79 -7.66
N VAL A 274 -17.17 -17.14 -8.51
CA VAL A 274 -16.75 -15.93 -9.22
C VAL A 274 -17.55 -14.76 -8.67
N MET A 275 -16.87 -13.78 -8.07
CA MET A 275 -17.49 -12.58 -7.53
C MET A 275 -17.17 -11.38 -8.40
N THR A 276 -18.20 -10.69 -8.85
CA THR A 276 -18.06 -9.42 -9.58
C THR A 276 -18.50 -8.29 -8.65
N LEU A 277 -17.60 -7.32 -8.43
CA LEU A 277 -17.90 -6.11 -7.68
C LEU A 277 -18.66 -5.09 -8.53
N PRO A 278 -19.45 -4.22 -7.89
CA PRO A 278 -20.22 -3.19 -8.60
C PRO A 278 -19.28 -2.17 -9.28
N ASN A 279 -19.78 -1.53 -10.36
CA ASN A 279 -19.00 -0.51 -11.06
C ASN A 279 -18.89 0.81 -10.30
N ARG A 280 -19.77 1.04 -9.35
CA ARG A 280 -19.86 2.26 -8.56
C ARG A 280 -19.99 1.90 -7.09
N LEU A 281 -19.53 2.79 -6.24
CA LEU A 281 -19.76 2.66 -4.80
C LEU A 281 -21.23 2.83 -4.50
N PRO A 282 -21.83 1.96 -3.69
CA PRO A 282 -23.15 2.20 -3.12
C PRO A 282 -23.17 3.49 -2.30
N LEU A 283 -24.27 4.22 -2.33
CA LEU A 283 -24.41 5.47 -1.56
C LEU A 283 -24.17 5.23 -0.07
N GLU A 284 -24.62 4.12 0.45
CA GLU A 284 -24.42 3.71 1.85
C GLU A 284 -22.95 3.62 2.22
N ASP A 285 -22.11 3.08 1.33
CA ASP A 285 -20.65 2.99 1.54
C ASP A 285 -20.00 4.38 1.53
N ILE A 286 -20.51 5.29 0.68
CA ILE A 286 -20.06 6.68 0.63
C ILE A 286 -20.41 7.41 1.92
N LEU A 287 -21.62 7.24 2.40
CA LEU A 287 -22.08 7.86 3.66
C LEU A 287 -21.33 7.30 4.86
N LEU A 288 -21.10 5.99 4.90
CA LEU A 288 -20.28 5.34 5.93
C LEU A 288 -18.85 5.91 5.94
N ALA A 289 -18.28 6.11 4.77
CA ALA A 289 -16.96 6.74 4.65
C ALA A 289 -16.99 8.19 5.16
N ALA A 290 -17.98 8.97 4.77
CA ALA A 290 -18.11 10.36 5.20
C ALA A 290 -18.29 10.48 6.73
N GLU A 291 -19.08 9.61 7.34
CA GLU A 291 -19.28 9.56 8.78
C GLU A 291 -17.97 9.29 9.53
N ALA A 292 -17.13 8.39 9.01
CA ALA A 292 -15.82 8.11 9.60
C ALA A 292 -14.89 9.34 9.64
N TYR A 293 -15.10 10.31 8.75
CA TYR A 293 -14.39 11.60 8.74
C TYR A 293 -15.17 12.74 9.40
N GLY A 294 -16.35 12.44 9.93
CA GLY A 294 -17.22 13.41 10.62
C GLY A 294 -17.98 14.33 9.67
N ILE A 295 -18.06 14.02 8.38
CA ILE A 295 -18.82 14.79 7.39
C ILE A 295 -20.25 14.33 7.42
N LYS A 296 -21.18 15.28 7.63
CA LYS A 296 -22.62 15.05 7.82
C LYS A 296 -23.46 16.01 6.97
N GLY A 297 -24.76 15.77 6.93
CA GLY A 297 -25.74 16.63 6.28
C GLY A 297 -26.29 16.09 4.96
N SER A 298 -27.03 16.92 4.23
CA SER A 298 -27.65 16.56 2.96
C SER A 298 -26.65 16.42 1.84
N THR A 299 -26.75 15.38 1.03
CA THR A 299 -25.90 15.08 -0.14
C THR A 299 -26.36 15.78 -1.42
N VAL A 300 -27.47 16.52 -1.39
CA VAL A 300 -28.10 17.13 -2.58
C VAL A 300 -27.10 17.95 -3.41
N CYS A 301 -26.25 18.72 -2.74
CA CYS A 301 -25.23 19.57 -3.43
C CYS A 301 -24.12 18.78 -4.14
N VAL A 302 -23.99 17.47 -3.90
CA VAL A 302 -22.91 16.60 -4.42
C VAL A 302 -23.41 15.32 -5.10
N GLU A 303 -24.71 15.12 -5.28
CA GLU A 303 -25.27 13.87 -5.84
C GLU A 303 -24.63 13.46 -7.18
N GLY A 304 -24.52 14.40 -8.12
CA GLY A 304 -23.90 14.15 -9.43
C GLY A 304 -22.42 13.78 -9.32
N LEU A 305 -21.73 14.30 -8.32
CA LEU A 305 -20.33 13.98 -8.02
C LEU A 305 -20.21 12.59 -7.39
N LEU A 306 -21.01 12.29 -6.38
CA LEU A 306 -21.00 11.02 -5.68
C LEU A 306 -21.34 9.84 -6.61
N ALA A 307 -22.17 10.06 -7.60
CA ALA A 307 -22.50 9.05 -8.61
C ALA A 307 -21.28 8.61 -9.47
N LYS A 308 -20.23 9.42 -9.53
CA LYS A 308 -19.05 9.18 -10.38
C LYS A 308 -17.76 8.95 -9.62
N ILE A 309 -17.72 9.32 -8.34
CA ILE A 309 -16.49 9.29 -7.54
C ILE A 309 -16.00 7.87 -7.30
N LYS A 310 -14.68 7.69 -7.35
CA LYS A 310 -13.99 6.43 -7.02
C LYS A 310 -13.55 6.43 -5.56
N MET A 311 -13.38 5.25 -4.95
CA MET A 311 -13.08 5.12 -3.53
C MET A 311 -11.83 5.87 -3.08
N ASN A 312 -10.74 5.80 -3.84
CA ASN A 312 -9.51 6.52 -3.49
C ASN A 312 -9.67 8.04 -3.52
N ARG A 313 -10.37 8.59 -4.54
CA ARG A 313 -10.67 10.04 -4.59
C ARG A 313 -11.62 10.44 -3.46
N LEU A 314 -12.63 9.62 -3.18
CA LEU A 314 -13.55 9.86 -2.08
C LEU A 314 -12.81 9.96 -0.75
N THR A 315 -12.02 8.95 -0.40
CA THR A 315 -11.30 8.92 0.89
C THR A 315 -10.28 10.03 1.01
N SER A 316 -9.53 10.33 -0.06
CA SER A 316 -8.59 11.47 -0.08
C SER A 316 -9.32 12.79 0.15
N CYS A 317 -10.43 13.01 -0.56
CA CYS A 317 -11.20 14.25 -0.44
C CYS A 317 -11.87 14.40 0.94
N LEU A 318 -12.37 13.29 1.51
CA LEU A 318 -12.93 13.28 2.87
C LEU A 318 -11.84 13.61 3.92
N ALA A 319 -10.65 13.05 3.79
CA ALA A 319 -9.53 13.35 4.68
C ALA A 319 -9.10 14.81 4.59
N LEU A 320 -8.95 15.34 3.37
CA LEU A 320 -8.63 16.75 3.13
C LEU A 320 -9.70 17.68 3.70
N THR A 321 -10.98 17.37 3.48
CA THR A 321 -12.12 18.14 4.02
C THR A 321 -12.08 18.14 5.54
N ALA A 322 -11.89 16.99 6.16
CA ALA A 322 -11.81 16.88 7.61
C ALA A 322 -10.63 17.68 8.18
N SER A 323 -9.47 17.66 7.51
CA SER A 323 -8.29 18.45 7.86
C SER A 323 -8.55 19.96 7.71
N TRP A 324 -9.11 20.37 6.58
CA TRP A 324 -9.42 21.78 6.29
C TRP A 324 -10.42 22.35 7.29
N CYS A 325 -11.49 21.61 7.60
CA CYS A 325 -12.51 22.03 8.57
C CYS A 325 -11.99 22.09 10.03
N ASN A 326 -10.94 21.35 10.36
CA ASN A 326 -10.32 21.43 11.71
C ASN A 326 -9.45 22.69 11.89
N GLY A 327 -9.18 23.42 10.81
CA GLY A 327 -8.30 24.57 10.79
C GLY A 327 -6.80 24.20 10.77
N ASN A 328 -6.03 24.82 9.90
CA ASN A 328 -4.58 24.92 10.08
C ASN A 328 -4.34 25.86 11.25
N ASN A 329 -3.27 25.66 12.04
CA ASN A 329 -2.87 26.47 13.19
C ASN A 329 -2.78 28.00 12.93
N HIS A 330 -2.99 28.44 11.69
CA HIS A 330 -2.92 29.85 11.26
C HIS A 330 -4.26 30.46 10.81
N ALA A 331 -5.33 29.65 10.61
CA ALA A 331 -6.65 30.17 10.23
C ALA A 331 -7.62 30.10 11.42
N LYS A 332 -8.10 31.25 11.86
CA LYS A 332 -9.05 31.37 12.99
C LYS A 332 -10.48 30.89 12.68
N GLU A 333 -10.79 30.58 11.42
CA GLU A 333 -12.14 30.16 11.01
C GLU A 333 -12.23 28.65 10.88
N LYS A 334 -13.10 28.05 11.70
CA LYS A 334 -13.49 26.63 11.58
C LYS A 334 -14.62 26.53 10.58
N HIS A 335 -14.40 25.80 9.49
CA HIS A 335 -15.47 25.51 8.54
C HIS A 335 -16.33 24.32 9.00
N PRO A 336 -17.62 24.28 8.64
CA PRO A 336 -18.48 23.16 9.01
C PRO A 336 -18.06 21.89 8.26
N LYS A 337 -18.06 20.75 8.97
CA LYS A 337 -17.83 19.43 8.36
C LYS A 337 -19.09 18.92 7.67
N ASN A 338 -19.35 19.41 6.49
CA ASN A 338 -20.53 19.07 5.70
C ASN A 338 -20.16 18.80 4.22
N TRP A 339 -21.14 18.43 3.41
CA TRP A 339 -20.96 18.14 2.00
C TRP A 339 -20.67 19.37 1.13
N GLU A 340 -21.02 20.57 1.57
CA GLU A 340 -20.63 21.81 0.88
C GLU A 340 -19.13 22.04 0.99
N SER A 341 -18.57 21.85 2.18
CA SER A 341 -17.13 21.88 2.41
C SER A 341 -16.40 20.80 1.60
N PHE A 342 -16.95 19.59 1.53
CA PHE A 342 -16.43 18.53 0.68
C PHE A 342 -16.42 18.93 -0.80
N ARG A 343 -17.53 19.50 -1.29
CA ARG A 343 -17.62 19.99 -2.68
C ARG A 343 -16.59 21.06 -2.99
N ALA A 344 -16.38 21.99 -2.08
CA ALA A 344 -15.37 23.05 -2.23
C ALA A 344 -13.95 22.48 -2.36
N VAL A 345 -13.62 21.54 -1.45
CA VAL A 345 -12.30 20.85 -1.49
C VAL A 345 -12.15 20.00 -2.76
N TYR A 346 -13.20 19.29 -3.18
CA TYR A 346 -13.14 18.49 -4.40
C TYR A 346 -12.88 19.34 -5.64
N LYS A 347 -13.60 20.46 -5.77
CA LYS A 347 -13.38 21.41 -6.89
C LYS A 347 -11.96 21.94 -6.91
N ALA A 348 -11.47 22.39 -5.77
CA ALA A 348 -10.12 22.93 -5.66
C ALA A 348 -9.00 21.94 -5.98
N GLN A 349 -9.27 20.63 -5.85
CA GLN A 349 -8.24 19.58 -6.03
C GLN A 349 -8.36 18.82 -7.37
N PHE A 350 -9.54 18.75 -7.96
CA PHE A 350 -9.82 17.81 -9.06
C PHE A 350 -10.59 18.41 -10.24
N GLU A 351 -11.16 19.59 -10.13
CA GLU A 351 -11.77 20.32 -11.23
C GLU A 351 -10.79 21.46 -11.61
N GLU A 352 -10.24 21.39 -12.82
CA GLU A 352 -9.57 22.54 -13.44
C GLU A 352 -10.66 23.54 -13.84
N ASP A 353 -10.43 24.83 -13.55
CA ASP A 353 -11.30 25.93 -13.92
C ASP A 353 -11.54 26.04 -15.43
#